data_4ae9414eb0643b550bddcdd869ec3e24
#
_entry.id   4ae9414eb0643b550bddcdd869ec3e24
#
_cell.length_a   1.000
_cell.length_b   1.000
_cell.length_c   1.000
_cell.angle_alpha   90.00
_cell.angle_beta   90.00
_cell.angle_gamma   90.00
#
_symmetry.space_group_name_H-M   'P 1'
#
loop_
_entity.id
_entity.type
_entity.pdbx_description
1 polymer ?
#
loop_
_entity_poly.entity_id
_entity_poly.type
_entity_poly.pdbx_seq_one_letter_code
_entity_poly.pdbx_strand_id
1 'polypeptide(L)'
;MHEGHWSLVLGLRGMPAAAEEVDAERDCLLAELTGARVHLAHVSTRGAIEAVRRAKQKGLPVSCEVAPHHWALTDEACQSYDTNTKMSPPLRSQDHIDAILEGLRDGTVDAIASDHAPHHADEKALEFDQAPNGIVGLETSVGLAMRLVNTGVISLERLVELCATNPAHILKLRDRGTLSAGSRADLTIIDPEMTWTFDVAHSKSKSRNTPFDGHSFQGGVVATIVAGRILYEHPEYRRVAKRRRESVAAN
;
A
#
# COMPACT_ATOMS: atom_id res chain seq x y z
N MET A 1 12.16 -9.69 11.63
CA MET A 1 10.81 -9.29 12.09
C MET A 1 10.90 -8.08 13.02
N HIS A 2 9.79 -7.51 13.49
CA HIS A 2 9.79 -6.46 14.53
C HIS A 2 10.44 -6.97 15.83
N GLU A 3 11.26 -6.12 16.47
CA GLU A 3 11.77 -6.39 17.81
C GLU A 3 10.68 -6.14 18.85
N GLY A 4 10.23 -7.21 19.52
CA GLY A 4 9.13 -7.14 20.48
C GLY A 4 8.74 -8.52 20.99
N HIS A 5 7.49 -8.64 21.44
CA HIS A 5 6.97 -9.87 22.02
C HIS A 5 7.18 -11.09 21.12
N TRP A 6 6.77 -11.01 19.86
CA TRP A 6 6.84 -12.15 18.94
C TRP A 6 8.26 -12.54 18.54
N SER A 7 9.19 -11.58 18.40
CA SER A 7 10.58 -11.92 18.11
C SER A 7 11.22 -12.71 19.26
N LEU A 8 10.87 -12.38 20.50
CA LEU A 8 11.34 -13.10 21.68
C LEU A 8 10.72 -14.51 21.78
N VAL A 9 9.40 -14.63 21.59
CA VAL A 9 8.69 -15.91 21.63
C VAL A 9 9.19 -16.87 20.57
N LEU A 10 9.42 -16.36 19.35
CA LEU A 10 9.84 -17.17 18.19
C LEU A 10 11.36 -17.40 18.14
N GLY A 11 12.14 -16.74 19.00
CA GLY A 11 13.60 -16.81 18.97
C GLY A 11 14.20 -16.19 17.70
N LEU A 12 13.49 -15.29 17.03
CA LEU A 12 13.93 -14.63 15.81
C LEU A 12 14.60 -13.29 16.11
N ARG A 13 15.61 -12.95 15.30
CA ARG A 13 16.26 -11.64 15.40
C ARG A 13 15.27 -10.51 15.09
N GLY A 14 15.10 -9.59 16.05
CA GLY A 14 14.26 -8.40 15.92
C GLY A 14 14.97 -7.24 15.22
N MET A 15 14.18 -6.42 14.53
CA MET A 15 14.58 -5.11 14.00
C MET A 15 13.88 -4.04 14.86
N PRO A 16 14.61 -3.29 15.70
CA PRO A 16 14.01 -2.30 16.57
C PRO A 16 13.36 -1.16 15.78
N ALA A 17 12.27 -0.63 16.31
CA ALA A 17 11.60 0.54 15.70
C ALA A 17 12.58 1.73 15.57
N ALA A 18 13.44 1.91 16.56
CA ALA A 18 14.46 2.96 16.59
C ALA A 18 15.38 2.96 15.36
N ALA A 19 15.61 1.81 14.70
CA ALA A 19 16.42 1.76 13.49
C ALA A 19 15.81 2.58 12.34
N GLU A 20 14.48 2.54 12.18
CA GLU A 20 13.74 3.35 11.20
C GLU A 20 13.57 4.80 11.68
N GLU A 21 13.28 4.99 12.95
CA GLU A 21 12.98 6.30 13.54
C GLU A 21 14.18 7.25 13.51
N VAL A 22 15.39 6.73 13.75
CA VAL A 22 16.64 7.51 13.65
C VAL A 22 16.87 7.98 12.22
N ASP A 23 16.63 7.13 11.23
CA ASP A 23 16.77 7.50 9.83
C ASP A 23 15.73 8.55 9.43
N ALA A 24 14.47 8.40 9.83
CA ALA A 24 13.41 9.36 9.57
C ALA A 24 13.71 10.75 10.20
N GLU A 25 14.14 10.78 11.47
CA GLU A 25 14.54 12.03 12.14
C GLU A 25 15.74 12.69 11.45
N ARG A 26 16.77 11.93 11.13
CA ARG A 26 17.94 12.43 10.41
C ARG A 26 17.53 13.07 9.09
N ASP A 27 16.68 12.43 8.31
CA ASP A 27 16.28 12.91 7.00
C ASP A 27 15.37 14.14 7.08
N CYS A 28 14.51 14.23 8.10
CA CYS A 28 13.77 15.46 8.42
C CYS A 28 14.69 16.63 8.83
N LEU A 29 15.71 16.37 9.65
CA LEU A 29 16.71 17.39 10.03
C LEU A 29 17.54 17.84 8.82
N LEU A 30 17.91 16.93 7.93
CA LEU A 30 18.62 17.29 6.69
C LEU A 30 17.72 18.11 5.75
N ALA A 31 16.43 17.81 5.67
CA ALA A 31 15.47 18.64 4.92
C ALA A 31 15.38 20.05 5.52
N GLU A 32 15.34 20.19 6.85
CA GLU A 32 15.34 21.48 7.54
C GLU A 32 16.62 22.27 7.26
N LEU A 33 17.78 21.62 7.34
CA LEU A 33 19.09 22.25 7.12
C LEU A 33 19.28 22.72 5.67
N THR A 34 18.84 21.93 4.70
CA THR A 34 19.19 22.13 3.29
C THR A 34 18.06 22.73 2.45
N GLY A 35 16.81 22.69 2.93
CA GLY A 35 15.62 23.01 2.15
C GLY A 35 15.31 21.97 1.07
N ALA A 36 15.98 20.82 1.06
CA ALA A 36 15.75 19.76 0.10
C ALA A 36 14.40 19.07 0.32
N ARG A 37 13.76 18.67 -0.77
CA ARG A 37 12.58 17.81 -0.71
C ARG A 37 13.00 16.39 -0.36
N VAL A 38 12.32 15.83 0.64
CA VAL A 38 12.54 14.45 1.09
C VAL A 38 11.22 13.69 1.02
N HIS A 39 11.28 12.45 0.55
CA HIS A 39 10.17 11.51 0.61
C HIS A 39 10.63 10.23 1.33
N LEU A 40 9.98 9.91 2.44
CA LEU A 40 10.26 8.71 3.22
C LEU A 40 9.39 7.57 2.70
N ALA A 41 10.03 6.55 2.14
CA ALA A 41 9.33 5.39 1.58
C ALA A 41 8.93 4.39 2.68
N HIS A 42 7.80 3.69 2.48
CA HIS A 42 7.28 2.56 3.28
C HIS A 42 7.48 2.72 4.81
N VAL A 43 7.12 3.88 5.35
CA VAL A 43 7.17 4.14 6.79
C VAL A 43 6.30 3.16 7.56
N SER A 44 6.83 2.58 8.64
CA SER A 44 6.16 1.52 9.40
C SER A 44 6.05 1.80 10.89
N THR A 45 6.73 2.83 11.44
CA THR A 45 6.80 3.06 12.88
C THR A 45 6.10 4.34 13.34
N ARG A 46 5.63 4.33 14.60
CA ARG A 46 5.04 5.50 15.26
C ARG A 46 6.00 6.69 15.24
N GLY A 47 7.26 6.48 15.65
CA GLY A 47 8.22 7.58 15.76
C GLY A 47 8.56 8.21 14.40
N ALA A 48 8.61 7.42 13.31
CA ALA A 48 8.82 7.96 11.97
C ALA A 48 7.60 8.80 11.50
N ILE A 49 6.34 8.35 11.77
CA ILE A 49 5.14 9.17 11.52
C ILE A 49 5.19 10.48 12.31
N GLU A 50 5.59 10.45 13.59
CA GLU A 50 5.72 11.65 14.42
C GLU A 50 6.81 12.59 13.91
N ALA A 51 7.94 12.06 13.42
CA ALA A 51 9.00 12.88 12.80
C ALA A 51 8.48 13.63 11.57
N VAL A 52 7.77 12.93 10.68
CA VAL A 52 7.13 13.55 9.50
C VAL A 52 6.10 14.60 9.91
N ARG A 53 5.24 14.29 10.91
CA ARG A 53 4.22 15.23 11.41
C ARG A 53 4.87 16.53 11.90
N ARG A 54 5.92 16.44 12.72
CA ARG A 54 6.67 17.60 13.20
C ARG A 54 7.32 18.39 12.06
N ALA A 55 7.92 17.69 11.09
CA ALA A 55 8.52 18.34 9.92
C ALA A 55 7.49 19.12 9.10
N LYS A 56 6.31 18.55 8.86
CA LYS A 56 5.21 19.22 8.15
C LYS A 56 4.66 20.42 8.91
N GLN A 57 4.51 20.33 10.23
CA GLN A 57 4.10 21.45 11.08
C GLN A 57 5.06 22.64 10.99
N LYS A 58 6.35 22.39 10.77
CA LYS A 58 7.36 23.42 10.48
C LYS A 58 7.33 23.93 9.04
N GLY A 59 6.47 23.39 8.18
CA GLY A 59 6.40 23.74 6.76
C GLY A 59 7.55 23.18 5.91
N LEU A 60 8.25 22.16 6.39
CA LEU A 60 9.35 21.53 5.65
C LEU A 60 8.84 20.71 4.45
N PRO A 61 9.59 20.64 3.35
CA PRO A 61 9.20 19.91 2.16
C PRO A 61 9.40 18.38 2.31
N VAL A 62 8.80 17.80 3.34
CA VAL A 62 8.86 16.37 3.67
C VAL A 62 7.53 15.72 3.33
N SER A 63 7.59 14.53 2.75
CA SER A 63 6.45 13.65 2.48
C SER A 63 6.79 12.22 2.85
N CYS A 64 5.78 11.38 3.07
CA CYS A 64 5.97 9.96 3.32
C CYS A 64 4.86 9.10 2.71
N GLU A 65 5.16 7.83 2.56
CA GLU A 65 4.20 6.80 2.15
C GLU A 65 4.22 5.62 3.10
N VAL A 66 3.14 4.84 3.07
CA VAL A 66 2.98 3.59 3.83
C VAL A 66 2.55 2.47 2.90
N ALA A 67 2.93 1.22 3.23
CA ALA A 67 2.54 0.06 2.45
C ALA A 67 1.33 -0.67 3.07
N PRO A 68 0.43 -1.27 2.26
CA PRO A 68 -0.80 -1.90 2.74
C PRO A 68 -0.61 -2.94 3.83
N HIS A 69 0.44 -3.75 3.74
CA HIS A 69 0.73 -4.77 4.74
C HIS A 69 1.08 -4.18 6.12
N HIS A 70 1.59 -2.92 6.19
CA HIS A 70 1.94 -2.26 7.46
C HIS A 70 0.74 -1.79 8.28
N TRP A 71 -0.48 -1.74 7.72
CA TRP A 71 -1.69 -1.51 8.51
C TRP A 71 -2.64 -2.71 8.53
N ALA A 72 -2.45 -3.67 7.62
CA ALA A 72 -3.35 -4.80 7.49
C ALA A 72 -2.98 -5.98 8.39
N LEU A 73 -1.70 -6.08 8.81
CA LEU A 73 -1.15 -7.19 9.58
C LEU A 73 -0.25 -6.66 10.70
N THR A 74 -0.32 -7.30 11.87
CA THR A 74 0.65 -7.14 12.95
C THR A 74 1.80 -8.14 12.82
N ASP A 75 2.84 -7.98 13.63
CA ASP A 75 3.95 -8.92 13.77
C ASP A 75 3.52 -10.31 14.27
N GLU A 76 2.32 -10.42 14.85
CA GLU A 76 1.66 -11.69 15.20
C GLU A 76 1.48 -12.61 13.98
N ALA A 77 1.31 -12.05 12.78
CA ALA A 77 1.20 -12.84 11.55
C ALA A 77 2.44 -13.74 11.28
N CYS A 78 3.57 -13.44 11.94
CA CYS A 78 4.79 -14.25 11.80
C CYS A 78 4.81 -15.51 12.70
N GLN A 79 3.79 -15.77 13.54
CA GLN A 79 3.75 -16.87 14.50
C GLN A 79 4.00 -18.26 13.89
N SER A 80 3.53 -18.48 12.68
CA SER A 80 3.67 -19.75 11.96
C SER A 80 5.00 -19.91 11.23
N TYR A 81 5.91 -18.94 11.36
CA TYR A 81 7.11 -18.84 10.52
C TYR A 81 6.83 -18.78 9.01
N ASP A 82 5.61 -18.37 8.62
CA ASP A 82 5.30 -18.17 7.21
C ASP A 82 6.16 -17.04 6.65
N THR A 83 7.08 -17.39 5.76
CA THR A 83 7.99 -16.44 5.12
C THR A 83 7.27 -15.42 4.25
N ASN A 84 6.01 -15.67 3.83
CA ASN A 84 5.18 -14.70 3.13
C ASN A 84 4.78 -13.50 3.99
N THR A 85 4.98 -13.57 5.31
CA THR A 85 4.80 -12.42 6.24
C THR A 85 6.10 -11.66 6.50
N LYS A 86 7.25 -12.16 5.98
CA LYS A 86 8.56 -11.54 6.17
C LYS A 86 8.73 -10.34 5.26
N MET A 87 8.87 -9.16 5.85
CA MET A 87 8.95 -7.87 5.15
C MET A 87 10.06 -6.98 5.73
N SER A 88 10.49 -5.96 4.99
CA SER A 88 11.39 -4.89 5.45
C SER A 88 10.93 -3.55 4.87
N PRO A 89 10.54 -2.59 5.73
CA PRO A 89 10.41 -2.69 7.19
C PRO A 89 9.49 -3.83 7.62
N PRO A 90 9.69 -4.42 8.81
CA PRO A 90 8.90 -5.56 9.24
C PRO A 90 7.46 -5.17 9.60
N LEU A 91 6.55 -6.14 9.57
CA LEU A 91 5.25 -5.99 10.22
C LEU A 91 5.45 -5.61 11.68
N ARG A 92 4.72 -4.62 12.18
CA ARG A 92 4.90 -4.02 13.49
C ARG A 92 3.79 -4.41 14.46
N SER A 93 3.96 -4.05 15.74
CA SER A 93 2.91 -4.16 16.76
C SER A 93 1.78 -3.18 16.53
N GLN A 94 0.63 -3.42 17.18
CA GLN A 94 -0.61 -2.65 16.98
C GLN A 94 -0.45 -1.14 17.21
N ASP A 95 0.37 -0.73 18.18
CA ASP A 95 0.60 0.69 18.46
C ASP A 95 1.24 1.47 17.31
N HIS A 96 2.08 0.80 16.50
CA HIS A 96 2.62 1.38 15.26
C HIS A 96 1.54 1.46 14.17
N ILE A 97 0.70 0.43 14.04
CA ILE A 97 -0.44 0.44 13.11
C ILE A 97 -1.38 1.59 13.45
N ASP A 98 -1.72 1.78 14.73
CA ASP A 98 -2.59 2.87 15.16
C ASP A 98 -2.05 4.24 14.75
N ALA A 99 -0.73 4.44 14.84
CA ALA A 99 -0.08 5.68 14.39
C ALA A 99 -0.13 5.86 12.86
N ILE A 100 0.01 4.77 12.09
CA ILE A 100 -0.17 4.80 10.63
C ILE A 100 -1.61 5.19 10.27
N LEU A 101 -2.60 4.57 10.91
CA LEU A 101 -4.02 4.88 10.67
C LEU A 101 -4.36 6.33 11.03
N GLU A 102 -3.80 6.85 12.11
CA GLU A 102 -3.92 8.26 12.47
C GLU A 102 -3.27 9.15 11.41
N GLY A 103 -2.05 8.84 10.96
CA GLY A 103 -1.33 9.60 9.94
C GLY A 103 -2.03 9.60 8.57
N LEU A 104 -2.73 8.52 8.20
CA LEU A 104 -3.57 8.45 7.00
C LEU A 104 -4.79 9.37 7.12
N ARG A 105 -5.38 9.47 8.33
CA ARG A 105 -6.57 10.29 8.61
C ARG A 105 -6.24 11.78 8.68
N ASP A 106 -5.16 12.16 9.35
CA ASP A 106 -4.82 13.56 9.64
C ASP A 106 -4.00 14.25 8.53
N GLY A 107 -3.58 13.49 7.49
CA GLY A 107 -2.81 14.03 6.38
C GLY A 107 -1.29 14.03 6.58
N THR A 108 -0.80 13.43 7.66
CA THR A 108 0.64 13.22 7.89
C THR A 108 1.23 12.28 6.82
N VAL A 109 0.52 11.19 6.50
CA VAL A 109 0.87 10.28 5.40
C VAL A 109 0.35 10.84 4.08
N ASP A 110 1.20 10.93 3.07
CA ASP A 110 0.87 11.52 1.77
C ASP A 110 0.43 10.51 0.74
N ALA A 111 0.95 9.30 0.78
CA ALA A 111 0.71 8.30 -0.26
C ALA A 111 0.60 6.88 0.29
N ILE A 112 -0.04 6.02 -0.48
CA ILE A 112 -0.05 4.58 -0.33
C ILE A 112 0.75 3.99 -1.48
N ALA A 113 1.80 3.22 -1.17
CA ALA A 113 2.60 2.48 -2.15
C ALA A 113 2.50 0.98 -1.90
N SER A 114 2.52 0.19 -2.96
CA SER A 114 2.31 -1.26 -2.84
C SER A 114 3.47 -2.01 -2.19
N ASP A 115 4.67 -1.46 -2.29
CA ASP A 115 5.92 -2.12 -1.92
C ASP A 115 5.97 -3.57 -2.47
N HIS A 116 5.62 -3.71 -3.76
CA HIS A 116 5.53 -4.98 -4.46
C HIS A 116 6.90 -5.61 -4.64
N ALA A 117 7.19 -6.65 -3.86
CA ALA A 117 8.49 -7.33 -3.81
C ALA A 117 8.35 -8.83 -4.12
N PRO A 118 8.40 -9.20 -5.42
CA PRO A 118 8.28 -10.58 -5.86
C PRO A 118 9.59 -11.36 -5.63
N HIS A 119 9.46 -12.58 -5.11
CA HIS A 119 10.57 -13.51 -4.90
C HIS A 119 10.26 -14.89 -5.48
N HIS A 120 11.31 -15.67 -5.77
CA HIS A 120 11.16 -17.04 -6.21
C HIS A 120 10.60 -17.93 -5.09
N ALA A 121 9.82 -18.95 -5.47
CA ALA A 121 9.19 -19.84 -4.49
C ALA A 121 10.23 -20.58 -3.62
N ASP A 122 11.34 -21.03 -4.24
CA ASP A 122 12.42 -21.73 -3.50
C ASP A 122 13.11 -20.82 -2.48
N GLU A 123 13.24 -19.51 -2.79
CA GLU A 123 13.80 -18.54 -1.84
C GLU A 123 12.86 -18.32 -0.65
N LYS A 124 11.55 -18.28 -0.91
CA LYS A 124 10.53 -18.16 0.14
C LYS A 124 10.30 -19.46 0.91
N ALA A 125 10.76 -20.61 0.39
CA ALA A 125 10.72 -21.91 1.07
C ALA A 125 11.87 -22.13 2.06
N LEU A 126 12.83 -21.21 2.11
CA LEU A 126 13.90 -21.23 3.13
C LEU A 126 13.34 -20.98 4.53
N GLU A 127 14.14 -21.25 5.56
CA GLU A 127 13.81 -20.89 6.94
C GLU A 127 13.57 -19.37 7.07
N PHE A 128 12.74 -18.98 8.03
CA PHE A 128 12.27 -17.59 8.16
C PHE A 128 13.41 -16.58 8.24
N ASP A 129 14.51 -16.89 8.91
CA ASP A 129 15.67 -15.99 9.03
C ASP A 129 16.49 -15.91 7.74
N GLN A 130 16.47 -16.94 6.88
CA GLN A 130 17.18 -17.00 5.61
C GLN A 130 16.37 -16.48 4.41
N ALA A 131 15.04 -16.63 4.45
CA ALA A 131 14.17 -16.20 3.36
C ALA A 131 14.28 -14.69 3.11
N PRO A 132 14.19 -14.23 1.85
CA PRO A 132 14.21 -12.81 1.52
C PRO A 132 12.94 -12.10 2.04
N ASN A 133 13.09 -10.81 2.34
CA ASN A 133 11.97 -9.94 2.66
C ASN A 133 11.16 -9.61 1.41
N GLY A 134 9.84 -9.68 1.47
CA GLY A 134 9.01 -9.24 0.35
C GLY A 134 7.64 -9.89 0.32
N ILE A 135 6.65 -9.08 -0.08
CA ILE A 135 5.25 -9.44 -0.31
C ILE A 135 4.84 -8.91 -1.70
N VAL A 136 4.17 -9.73 -2.52
CA VAL A 136 3.54 -9.20 -3.74
C VAL A 136 2.29 -8.42 -3.36
N GLY A 137 2.20 -7.15 -3.78
CA GLY A 137 1.19 -6.20 -3.27
C GLY A 137 0.35 -5.50 -4.34
N LEU A 138 0.70 -5.57 -5.65
CA LEU A 138 0.00 -4.78 -6.68
C LEU A 138 -1.49 -5.09 -6.78
N GLU A 139 -1.87 -6.36 -6.73
CA GLU A 139 -3.27 -6.77 -6.94
C GLU A 139 -4.12 -6.72 -5.66
N THR A 140 -3.50 -6.66 -4.48
CA THR A 140 -4.19 -6.55 -3.20
C THR A 140 -4.28 -5.11 -2.67
N SER A 141 -3.48 -4.18 -3.21
CA SER A 141 -3.37 -2.80 -2.70
C SER A 141 -4.70 -2.08 -2.61
N VAL A 142 -5.51 -2.10 -3.68
CA VAL A 142 -6.82 -1.43 -3.68
C VAL A 142 -7.79 -2.10 -2.71
N GLY A 143 -7.85 -3.44 -2.66
CA GLY A 143 -8.71 -4.16 -1.72
C GLY A 143 -8.36 -3.87 -0.27
N LEU A 144 -7.07 -3.82 0.08
CA LEU A 144 -6.60 -3.48 1.42
C LEU A 144 -6.87 -2.00 1.75
N ALA A 145 -6.68 -1.09 0.79
CA ALA A 145 -6.95 0.32 0.98
C ALA A 145 -8.47 0.61 1.10
N MET A 146 -9.32 -0.13 0.38
CA MET A 146 -10.77 -0.05 0.53
C MET A 146 -11.24 -0.48 1.93
N ARG A 147 -10.52 -1.36 2.65
CA ARG A 147 -10.84 -1.64 4.06
C ARG A 147 -10.78 -0.38 4.93
N LEU A 148 -9.84 0.54 4.65
CA LEU A 148 -9.75 1.81 5.38
C LEU A 148 -11.01 2.67 5.16
N VAL A 149 -11.55 2.66 3.94
CA VAL A 149 -12.80 3.36 3.61
C VAL A 149 -13.99 2.68 4.29
N ASN A 150 -14.10 1.37 4.16
CA ASN A 150 -15.22 0.58 4.70
C ASN A 150 -15.30 0.61 6.24
N THR A 151 -14.16 0.80 6.90
CA THR A 151 -14.07 0.96 8.37
C THR A 151 -14.14 2.42 8.83
N GLY A 152 -14.27 3.37 7.90
CA GLY A 152 -14.39 4.80 8.22
C GLY A 152 -13.09 5.46 8.70
N VAL A 153 -11.93 4.83 8.46
CA VAL A 153 -10.63 5.44 8.77
C VAL A 153 -10.36 6.63 7.86
N ILE A 154 -10.65 6.49 6.56
CA ILE A 154 -10.54 7.57 5.56
C ILE A 154 -11.79 7.60 4.68
N SER A 155 -12.03 8.71 3.97
CA SER A 155 -13.05 8.79 2.93
C SER A 155 -12.55 8.21 1.60
N LEU A 156 -13.46 7.97 0.65
CA LEU A 156 -13.11 7.53 -0.70
C LEU A 156 -12.29 8.60 -1.44
N GLU A 157 -12.61 9.88 -1.24
CA GLU A 157 -11.84 10.99 -1.80
C GLU A 157 -10.41 10.97 -1.27
N ARG A 158 -10.24 10.73 0.05
CA ARG A 158 -8.93 10.63 0.66
C ARG A 158 -8.13 9.45 0.11
N LEU A 159 -8.77 8.33 -0.18
CA LEU A 159 -8.14 7.21 -0.85
C LEU A 159 -7.60 7.60 -2.24
N VAL A 160 -8.39 8.34 -3.03
CA VAL A 160 -7.96 8.84 -4.35
C VAL A 160 -6.77 9.79 -4.21
N GLU A 161 -6.78 10.68 -3.22
CA GLU A 161 -5.62 11.54 -2.94
C GLU A 161 -4.37 10.73 -2.66
N LEU A 162 -4.45 9.75 -1.76
CA LEU A 162 -3.33 8.91 -1.34
C LEU A 162 -2.78 8.02 -2.45
N CYS A 163 -3.61 7.57 -3.39
CA CYS A 163 -3.21 6.63 -4.44
C CYS A 163 -2.91 7.29 -5.79
N ALA A 164 -3.38 8.52 -6.05
CA ALA A 164 -3.27 9.14 -7.36
C ALA A 164 -2.79 10.60 -7.32
N THR A 165 -3.53 11.50 -6.67
CA THR A 165 -3.27 12.93 -6.72
C THR A 165 -1.95 13.30 -6.03
N ASN A 166 -1.76 12.85 -4.80
CA ASN A 166 -0.55 13.16 -4.03
C ASN A 166 0.70 12.50 -4.62
N PRO A 167 0.71 11.20 -5.02
CA PRO A 167 1.85 10.62 -5.74
C PRO A 167 2.23 11.40 -6.99
N ALA A 168 1.25 11.85 -7.78
CA ALA A 168 1.53 12.68 -8.96
C ALA A 168 2.20 14.00 -8.58
N HIS A 169 1.77 14.67 -7.51
CA HIS A 169 2.39 15.89 -6.99
C HIS A 169 3.80 15.64 -6.45
N ILE A 170 4.01 14.57 -5.68
CA ILE A 170 5.31 14.18 -5.13
C ILE A 170 6.31 13.97 -6.26
N LEU A 171 5.89 13.26 -7.32
CA LEU A 171 6.72 12.97 -8.50
C LEU A 171 6.75 14.12 -9.52
N LYS A 172 6.05 15.25 -9.28
CA LYS A 172 5.93 16.41 -10.17
C LYS A 172 5.36 16.05 -11.56
N LEU A 173 4.47 15.08 -11.62
CA LEU A 173 3.76 14.70 -12.85
C LEU A 173 2.59 15.65 -13.06
N ARG A 174 2.68 16.54 -14.06
CA ARG A 174 1.69 17.61 -14.30
C ARG A 174 0.47 17.16 -15.09
N ASP A 175 0.60 16.04 -15.79
CA ASP A 175 -0.41 15.50 -16.71
C ASP A 175 -1.18 14.29 -16.15
N ARG A 176 -1.02 13.99 -14.86
CA ARG A 176 -1.61 12.83 -14.16
C ARG A 176 -2.13 13.22 -12.77
N GLY A 177 -2.88 12.30 -12.15
CA GLY A 177 -3.48 12.51 -10.84
C GLY A 177 -4.67 13.46 -10.83
N THR A 178 -5.23 13.75 -12.03
CA THR A 178 -6.38 14.66 -12.24
C THR A 178 -7.22 14.19 -13.43
N LEU A 179 -8.51 14.54 -13.42
CA LEU A 179 -9.45 14.32 -14.53
C LEU A 179 -9.63 15.56 -15.40
N SER A 180 -8.79 16.59 -15.27
CA SER A 180 -8.89 17.82 -16.03
C SER A 180 -8.71 17.58 -17.53
N ALA A 181 -9.41 18.35 -18.36
CA ALA A 181 -9.27 18.28 -19.81
C ALA A 181 -7.82 18.55 -20.23
N GLY A 182 -7.29 17.73 -21.14
CA GLY A 182 -5.89 17.79 -21.59
C GLY A 182 -4.93 16.93 -20.76
N SER A 183 -5.37 16.37 -19.64
CA SER A 183 -4.57 15.39 -18.89
C SER A 183 -4.52 14.05 -19.60
N ARG A 184 -3.51 13.26 -19.26
CA ARG A 184 -3.36 11.90 -19.77
C ARG A 184 -4.50 11.01 -19.30
N ALA A 185 -5.07 10.24 -20.21
CA ALA A 185 -6.17 9.32 -19.91
C ALA A 185 -5.63 8.00 -19.29
N ASP A 186 -5.02 8.13 -18.09
CA ASP A 186 -4.62 7.03 -17.23
C ASP A 186 -5.61 6.98 -16.06
N LEU A 187 -6.53 6.02 -16.07
CA LEU A 187 -7.68 5.98 -15.17
C LEU A 187 -7.80 4.61 -14.52
N THR A 188 -8.15 4.59 -13.24
CA THR A 188 -8.60 3.40 -12.52
C THR A 188 -10.05 3.61 -12.10
N ILE A 189 -10.92 2.69 -12.48
CA ILE A 189 -12.34 2.72 -12.10
C ILE A 189 -12.53 1.69 -10.99
N ILE A 190 -13.03 2.15 -9.85
CA ILE A 190 -13.28 1.35 -8.65
C ILE A 190 -14.80 1.26 -8.45
N ASP A 191 -15.28 0.05 -8.13
CA ASP A 191 -16.63 -0.15 -7.58
C ASP A 191 -16.49 -0.43 -6.08
N PRO A 192 -16.99 0.47 -5.20
CA PRO A 192 -16.91 0.31 -3.75
C PRO A 192 -17.72 -0.88 -3.20
N GLU A 193 -18.76 -1.30 -3.93
CA GLU A 193 -19.66 -2.37 -3.51
C GLU A 193 -19.25 -3.76 -4.01
N MET A 194 -18.28 -3.83 -4.93
CA MET A 194 -17.82 -5.10 -5.48
C MET A 194 -17.22 -5.98 -4.38
N THR A 195 -17.71 -7.21 -4.26
CA THR A 195 -17.10 -8.23 -3.39
C THR A 195 -16.31 -9.22 -4.22
N TRP A 196 -15.10 -9.54 -3.77
CA TRP A 196 -14.22 -10.48 -4.47
C TRP A 196 -13.25 -11.15 -3.50
N THR A 197 -12.72 -12.29 -3.90
CA THR A 197 -11.69 -13.01 -3.15
C THR A 197 -10.42 -13.02 -3.96
N PHE A 198 -9.31 -12.66 -3.33
CA PHE A 198 -8.00 -12.74 -3.97
C PHE A 198 -7.55 -14.20 -4.04
N ASP A 199 -7.26 -14.65 -5.25
CA ASP A 199 -6.70 -15.97 -5.54
C ASP A 199 -5.33 -15.78 -6.17
N VAL A 200 -4.29 -16.10 -5.42
CA VAL A 200 -2.91 -15.93 -5.84
C VAL A 200 -2.57 -16.78 -7.09
N ALA A 201 -3.27 -17.88 -7.32
CA ALA A 201 -3.06 -18.71 -8.51
C ALA A 201 -3.42 -17.96 -9.81
N HIS A 202 -4.37 -17.02 -9.75
CA HIS A 202 -4.81 -16.19 -10.86
C HIS A 202 -4.09 -14.84 -10.97
N SER A 203 -3.17 -14.55 -10.02
CA SER A 203 -2.38 -13.31 -10.03
C SER A 203 -1.53 -13.18 -11.30
N LYS A 204 -1.37 -11.94 -11.78
CA LYS A 204 -0.52 -11.60 -12.92
C LYS A 204 0.97 -11.54 -12.54
N SER A 205 1.30 -11.38 -11.27
CA SER A 205 2.67 -11.57 -10.81
C SER A 205 3.15 -12.98 -11.13
N LYS A 206 4.42 -13.15 -11.48
CA LYS A 206 5.03 -14.48 -11.59
C LYS A 206 5.24 -15.13 -10.22
N SER A 207 5.44 -14.31 -9.19
CA SER A 207 5.63 -14.74 -7.81
C SER A 207 4.31 -14.86 -7.06
N ARG A 208 4.31 -15.66 -6.01
CA ARG A 208 3.13 -16.02 -5.21
C ARG A 208 3.32 -15.72 -3.72
N ASN A 209 4.38 -15.00 -3.35
CA ASN A 209 4.75 -14.69 -1.97
C ASN A 209 3.82 -13.62 -1.37
N THR A 210 2.70 -14.05 -0.83
CA THR A 210 1.70 -13.18 -0.20
C THR A 210 0.99 -13.89 0.95
N PRO A 211 0.75 -13.19 2.07
CA PRO A 211 -0.10 -13.69 3.16
C PRO A 211 -1.60 -13.46 2.89
N PHE A 212 -1.97 -12.83 1.77
CA PHE A 212 -3.34 -12.41 1.48
C PHE A 212 -4.12 -13.36 0.57
N ASP A 213 -3.55 -14.54 0.25
CA ASP A 213 -4.27 -15.55 -0.52
C ASP A 213 -5.57 -15.97 0.18
N GLY A 214 -6.65 -16.08 -0.57
CA GLY A 214 -7.98 -16.40 -0.04
C GLY A 214 -8.68 -15.26 0.73
N HIS A 215 -8.07 -14.07 0.84
CA HIS A 215 -8.71 -12.93 1.52
C HIS A 215 -9.87 -12.37 0.68
N SER A 216 -11.00 -12.14 1.35
CA SER A 216 -12.17 -11.49 0.75
C SER A 216 -12.11 -9.98 0.97
N PHE A 217 -12.47 -9.22 -0.05
CA PHE A 217 -12.49 -7.77 -0.08
C PHE A 217 -13.84 -7.23 -0.51
N GLN A 218 -14.20 -6.07 0.01
CA GLN A 218 -15.26 -5.22 -0.49
C GLN A 218 -14.63 -3.96 -1.08
N GLY A 219 -15.01 -3.63 -2.30
CA GLY A 219 -14.39 -2.60 -3.12
C GLY A 219 -13.24 -3.14 -3.97
N GLY A 220 -13.26 -2.86 -5.26
CA GLY A 220 -12.24 -3.38 -6.18
C GLY A 220 -12.19 -2.64 -7.49
N VAL A 221 -11.13 -2.93 -8.26
CA VAL A 221 -10.92 -2.32 -9.58
C VAL A 221 -11.77 -3.04 -10.62
N VAL A 222 -12.64 -2.30 -11.30
CA VAL A 222 -13.47 -2.82 -12.40
C VAL A 222 -12.88 -2.56 -13.78
N ALA A 223 -12.09 -1.50 -13.93
CA ALA A 223 -11.35 -1.26 -15.16
C ALA A 223 -10.08 -0.42 -14.91
N THR A 224 -9.06 -0.67 -15.73
CA THR A 224 -7.84 0.14 -15.82
C THR A 224 -7.63 0.60 -17.24
N ILE A 225 -7.47 1.91 -17.41
CA ILE A 225 -7.27 2.58 -18.70
C ILE A 225 -5.87 3.22 -18.65
N VAL A 226 -5.07 2.99 -19.68
CA VAL A 226 -3.73 3.60 -19.83
C VAL A 226 -3.63 4.21 -21.21
N ALA A 227 -3.27 5.49 -21.26
CA ALA A 227 -3.21 6.28 -22.49
C ALA A 227 -4.50 6.15 -23.36
N GLY A 228 -5.67 6.15 -22.70
CA GLY A 228 -6.97 6.02 -23.33
C GLY A 228 -7.36 4.60 -23.79
N ARG A 229 -6.55 3.59 -23.48
CA ARG A 229 -6.84 2.20 -23.84
C ARG A 229 -7.22 1.40 -22.60
N ILE A 230 -8.31 0.63 -22.67
CA ILE A 230 -8.69 -0.30 -21.60
C ILE A 230 -7.69 -1.46 -21.62
N LEU A 231 -6.88 -1.58 -20.57
CA LEU A 231 -5.92 -2.68 -20.40
C LEU A 231 -6.46 -3.79 -19.50
N TYR A 232 -7.35 -3.44 -18.57
CA TYR A 232 -8.01 -4.39 -17.70
C TYR A 232 -9.49 -4.05 -17.61
N GLU A 233 -10.33 -5.06 -17.61
CA GLU A 233 -11.76 -4.98 -17.34
C GLU A 233 -12.16 -6.23 -16.56
N HIS A 234 -12.81 -6.04 -15.41
CA HIS A 234 -13.24 -7.13 -14.57
C HIS A 234 -14.24 -8.02 -15.32
N PRO A 235 -14.11 -9.35 -15.27
CA PRO A 235 -14.91 -10.25 -16.12
C PRO A 235 -16.44 -10.08 -16.01
N GLU A 236 -16.95 -9.80 -14.82
CA GLU A 236 -18.39 -9.57 -14.60
C GLU A 236 -18.87 -8.29 -15.25
N TYR A 237 -18.10 -7.19 -15.15
CA TYR A 237 -18.43 -5.91 -15.77
C TYR A 237 -18.36 -5.97 -17.30
N ARG A 238 -17.41 -6.73 -17.84
CA ARG A 238 -17.30 -7.00 -19.27
C ARG A 238 -18.56 -7.69 -19.83
N ARG A 239 -19.12 -8.65 -19.08
CA ARG A 239 -20.37 -9.34 -19.46
C ARG A 239 -21.56 -8.39 -19.48
N VAL A 240 -21.70 -7.52 -18.49
CA VAL A 240 -22.77 -6.52 -18.40
C VAL A 240 -22.67 -5.49 -19.53
N ALA A 241 -21.49 -4.98 -19.80
CA ALA A 241 -21.24 -4.04 -20.90
C ALA A 241 -21.58 -4.65 -22.27
N LYS A 242 -21.23 -5.92 -22.49
CA LYS A 242 -21.56 -6.64 -23.72
C LYS A 242 -23.07 -6.78 -23.91
N ARG A 243 -23.80 -7.21 -22.88
CA ARG A 243 -25.27 -7.36 -22.92
C ARG A 243 -25.98 -6.03 -23.20
N ARG A 244 -25.51 -4.91 -22.59
CA ARG A 244 -26.08 -3.57 -22.87
C ARG A 244 -25.84 -3.13 -24.31
N ARG A 245 -24.65 -3.37 -24.89
CA ARG A 245 -24.37 -3.04 -26.30
C ARG A 245 -25.26 -3.86 -27.26
N GLU A 246 -25.45 -5.13 -26.98
CA GLU A 246 -26.33 -6.00 -27.79
C GLU A 246 -27.79 -5.56 -27.70
N SER A 247 -28.27 -5.13 -26.52
CA SER A 247 -29.65 -4.62 -26.36
C SER A 247 -29.89 -3.25 -27.04
N VAL A 248 -28.88 -2.38 -27.10
CA VAL A 248 -28.96 -1.09 -27.79
C VAL A 248 -28.85 -1.26 -29.30
N ALA A 249 -28.12 -2.25 -29.78
CA ALA A 249 -28.01 -2.56 -31.21
C ALA A 249 -29.24 -3.30 -31.78
N ALA A 250 -30.10 -3.85 -30.91
CA ALA A 250 -31.33 -4.57 -31.29
C ALA A 250 -32.59 -3.71 -31.29
N ASN A 251 -32.49 -2.43 -30.86
CA ASN A 251 -33.51 -1.40 -30.93
C ASN A 251 -33.14 -0.34 -31.99
#